data_1d40bb71fa7688a5a229d7045c08c400
#
_entry.id   1d40bb71fa7688a5a229d7045c08c400
#
_cell.length_a   1.000
_cell.length_b   1.000
_cell.length_c   1.000
_cell.angle_alpha   90.00
_cell.angle_beta   90.00
_cell.angle_gamma   90.00
#
_symmetry.space_group_name_H-M   'P 1'
#
loop_
_entity.id
_entity.type
_entity.pdbx_description
1 polymer ?
#
loop_
_entity_poly.entity_id
_entity_poly.type
_entity_poly.pdbx_seq_one_letter_code
_entity_poly.pdbx_strand_id
1 'polypeptide(L)'
;MFTSPYELELPDDDRIELTKISRSRTAKAAIVQRSQMILAMAEGVPYSILIERFGTSSTTLTRWRKRFRERGIAGLSDGLKSGRGDGITAKDEARILAATQRRPPKPLTHWTTRRLAKKLGYSHMTIARVWNRAGIQPHRLGRYCASPDPDFEEKAADIIGLYLDPPAHAAVFCVDEKTAIQALDRKLPILPLSPGRAERHGFEYVRHGTLSLYAALEVHTGHVEGMTAQRHTSDAFITFLDKIVATQPADREIHIICDNRSAHKTKAVKAWLAARPSVHIHYTPTYSSWLNQVEIWFGKIQRDLITRGVFTSTTDLRRKLMSYIRLHNRDCRPFNWTYRNSKNRIRVHTS
;
A
#
# COMPACT_ATOMS: atom_id res chain seq x y z
N MET A 1 -8.26 -10.08 -73.28
CA MET A 1 -8.69 -9.95 -71.87
C MET A 1 -7.58 -9.21 -71.15
N PHE A 2 -7.78 -7.97 -70.72
CA PHE A 2 -6.81 -7.26 -69.91
C PHE A 2 -6.90 -7.81 -68.49
N THR A 3 -6.00 -8.71 -68.10
CA THR A 3 -5.82 -9.11 -66.74
C THR A 3 -5.45 -7.88 -65.91
N SER A 4 -6.21 -7.58 -64.90
CA SER A 4 -5.94 -6.47 -63.98
C SER A 4 -4.55 -6.70 -63.38
N PRO A 5 -3.60 -5.73 -63.45
CA PRO A 5 -2.25 -5.86 -62.84
C PRO A 5 -2.30 -5.93 -61.31
N TYR A 6 -3.48 -6.13 -60.77
CA TYR A 6 -3.77 -6.07 -59.33
C TYR A 6 -4.32 -7.36 -58.75
N GLU A 7 -4.23 -8.48 -59.50
CA GLU A 7 -4.63 -9.79 -58.99
C GLU A 7 -3.87 -10.16 -57.71
N LEU A 8 -4.61 -10.51 -56.66
CA LEU A 8 -4.05 -10.93 -55.38
C LEU A 8 -4.32 -12.45 -55.26
N GLU A 9 -3.26 -13.24 -55.34
CA GLU A 9 -3.37 -14.66 -55.01
C GLU A 9 -3.69 -14.82 -53.52
N LEU A 10 -4.77 -15.49 -53.22
CA LEU A 10 -5.27 -15.70 -51.86
C LEU A 10 -5.33 -17.22 -51.60
N PRO A 11 -4.50 -17.73 -50.64
CA PRO A 11 -4.57 -19.11 -50.18
C PRO A 11 -5.97 -19.45 -49.65
N ASP A 12 -6.41 -20.69 -49.83
CA ASP A 12 -7.76 -21.11 -49.41
C ASP A 12 -7.99 -20.95 -47.91
N ASP A 13 -7.00 -21.23 -47.08
CA ASP A 13 -7.07 -21.04 -45.62
C ASP A 13 -7.29 -19.56 -45.25
N ASP A 14 -6.54 -18.67 -45.89
CA ASP A 14 -6.67 -17.21 -45.66
C ASP A 14 -8.04 -16.72 -46.14
N ARG A 15 -8.57 -17.28 -47.26
CA ARG A 15 -9.90 -16.97 -47.79
C ARG A 15 -10.98 -17.33 -46.78
N ILE A 16 -10.91 -18.53 -46.20
CA ILE A 16 -11.86 -19.00 -45.19
C ILE A 16 -11.83 -18.07 -43.98
N GLU A 17 -10.64 -17.76 -43.45
CA GLU A 17 -10.50 -16.92 -42.27
C GLU A 17 -10.93 -15.47 -42.53
N LEU A 18 -10.55 -14.87 -43.65
CA LEU A 18 -10.99 -13.52 -44.03
C LEU A 18 -12.52 -13.46 -44.21
N THR A 19 -13.12 -14.49 -44.75
CA THR A 19 -14.59 -14.59 -44.90
C THR A 19 -15.25 -14.64 -43.52
N LYS A 20 -14.70 -15.40 -42.57
CA LYS A 20 -15.18 -15.44 -41.20
C LYS A 20 -15.06 -14.07 -40.52
N ILE A 21 -13.92 -13.39 -40.65
CA ILE A 21 -13.69 -12.06 -40.10
C ILE A 21 -14.66 -11.03 -40.74
N SER A 22 -14.84 -11.07 -42.06
CA SER A 22 -15.70 -10.14 -42.79
C SER A 22 -17.17 -10.16 -42.36
N ARG A 23 -17.62 -11.27 -41.77
CA ARG A 23 -19.00 -11.50 -41.27
C ARG A 23 -19.09 -11.39 -39.77
N SER A 24 -17.99 -11.18 -39.07
CA SER A 24 -17.95 -11.13 -37.62
C SER A 24 -18.63 -9.87 -37.09
N ARG A 25 -19.52 -10.02 -36.09
CA ARG A 25 -20.16 -8.93 -35.35
C ARG A 25 -19.30 -8.42 -34.16
N THR A 26 -18.30 -9.18 -33.78
CA THR A 26 -17.44 -8.88 -32.62
C THR A 26 -16.06 -8.34 -33.00
N ALA A 27 -15.64 -8.52 -34.25
CA ALA A 27 -14.39 -8.00 -34.76
C ALA A 27 -14.44 -6.46 -34.91
N LYS A 28 -13.27 -5.81 -34.76
CA LYS A 28 -13.17 -4.37 -34.96
C LYS A 28 -13.60 -3.99 -36.38
N ALA A 29 -14.45 -2.97 -36.52
CA ALA A 29 -15.00 -2.54 -37.82
C ALA A 29 -13.89 -2.30 -38.87
N ALA A 30 -12.76 -1.74 -38.47
CA ALA A 30 -11.64 -1.50 -39.37
C ALA A 30 -11.02 -2.81 -39.92
N ILE A 31 -10.98 -3.88 -39.13
CA ILE A 31 -10.45 -5.19 -39.57
C ILE A 31 -11.47 -5.86 -40.50
N VAL A 32 -12.76 -5.79 -40.16
CA VAL A 32 -13.84 -6.30 -41.03
C VAL A 32 -13.79 -5.65 -42.40
N GLN A 33 -13.71 -4.31 -42.45
CA GLN A 33 -13.64 -3.57 -43.72
C GLN A 33 -12.38 -3.93 -44.51
N ARG A 34 -11.22 -4.05 -43.87
CA ARG A 34 -9.96 -4.45 -44.54
C ARG A 34 -10.01 -5.87 -45.07
N SER A 35 -10.63 -6.81 -44.34
CA SER A 35 -10.85 -8.18 -44.79
C SER A 35 -11.75 -8.21 -46.03
N GLN A 36 -12.81 -7.42 -46.06
CA GLN A 36 -13.68 -7.26 -47.22
C GLN A 36 -12.93 -6.68 -48.43
N MET A 37 -12.05 -5.70 -48.21
CA MET A 37 -11.20 -5.15 -49.27
C MET A 37 -10.27 -6.20 -49.87
N ILE A 38 -9.61 -7.01 -49.05
CA ILE A 38 -8.69 -8.08 -49.53
C ILE A 38 -9.44 -9.14 -50.29
N LEU A 39 -10.60 -9.60 -49.78
CA LEU A 39 -11.44 -10.59 -50.51
C LEU A 39 -11.87 -10.06 -51.87
N ALA A 40 -12.36 -8.81 -51.95
CA ALA A 40 -12.78 -8.21 -53.20
C ALA A 40 -11.62 -7.99 -54.19
N MET A 41 -10.41 -7.71 -53.69
CA MET A 41 -9.20 -7.65 -54.52
C MET A 41 -8.83 -9.03 -55.10
N ALA A 42 -8.97 -10.10 -54.29
CA ALA A 42 -8.73 -11.47 -54.74
C ALA A 42 -9.78 -11.98 -55.74
N GLU A 43 -10.96 -11.38 -55.73
CA GLU A 43 -12.02 -11.60 -56.74
C GLU A 43 -11.81 -10.80 -58.03
N GLY A 44 -10.71 -10.03 -58.12
CA GLY A 44 -10.39 -9.25 -59.32
C GLY A 44 -11.21 -7.95 -59.48
N VAL A 45 -11.90 -7.49 -58.43
CA VAL A 45 -12.70 -6.25 -58.49
C VAL A 45 -11.79 -5.04 -58.76
N PRO A 46 -12.07 -4.21 -59.78
CA PRO A 46 -11.26 -3.05 -60.10
C PRO A 46 -11.18 -2.03 -58.96
N TYR A 47 -10.01 -1.40 -58.81
CA TYR A 47 -9.81 -0.39 -57.72
C TYR A 47 -10.77 0.77 -57.78
N SER A 48 -11.23 1.19 -58.95
CA SER A 48 -12.26 2.24 -59.11
C SER A 48 -13.54 1.88 -58.35
N ILE A 49 -14.00 0.65 -58.47
CA ILE A 49 -15.19 0.15 -57.77
C ILE A 49 -14.94 -0.01 -56.29
N LEU A 50 -13.73 -0.48 -55.89
CA LEU A 50 -13.38 -0.61 -54.46
C LEU A 50 -13.27 0.74 -53.76
N ILE A 51 -12.77 1.77 -54.44
CA ILE A 51 -12.68 3.14 -53.91
C ILE A 51 -14.08 3.68 -53.57
N GLU A 52 -15.01 3.51 -54.52
CA GLU A 52 -16.39 3.95 -54.33
C GLU A 52 -17.10 3.15 -53.22
N ARG A 53 -17.01 1.79 -53.32
CA ARG A 53 -17.66 0.88 -52.37
C ARG A 53 -17.23 1.06 -50.92
N PHE A 54 -15.93 1.31 -50.67
CA PHE A 54 -15.36 1.42 -49.32
C PHE A 54 -15.07 2.85 -48.89
N GLY A 55 -15.35 3.86 -49.71
CA GLY A 55 -15.07 5.26 -49.38
C GLY A 55 -13.59 5.51 -49.09
N THR A 56 -12.67 4.92 -49.88
CA THR A 56 -11.25 4.92 -49.63
C THR A 56 -10.42 5.45 -50.80
N SER A 57 -9.10 5.43 -50.71
CA SER A 57 -8.21 5.84 -51.81
C SER A 57 -7.42 4.65 -52.36
N SER A 58 -6.94 4.77 -53.62
CA SER A 58 -6.06 3.78 -54.24
C SER A 58 -4.81 3.51 -53.44
N THR A 59 -4.25 4.57 -52.82
CA THR A 59 -3.08 4.45 -51.93
C THR A 59 -3.37 3.59 -50.69
N THR A 60 -4.59 3.70 -50.15
CA THR A 60 -4.99 2.90 -48.98
C THR A 60 -5.18 1.44 -49.38
N LEU A 61 -5.82 1.15 -50.53
CA LEU A 61 -5.98 -0.20 -51.06
C LEU A 61 -4.61 -0.86 -51.30
N THR A 62 -3.70 -0.14 -51.99
CA THR A 62 -2.33 -0.62 -52.26
C THR A 62 -1.55 -0.89 -50.95
N ARG A 63 -1.69 -0.03 -49.94
CA ARG A 63 -1.07 -0.24 -48.66
C ARG A 63 -1.58 -1.50 -47.94
N TRP A 64 -2.90 -1.76 -47.94
CA TRP A 64 -3.46 -2.95 -47.29
C TRP A 64 -3.10 -4.23 -48.06
N ARG A 65 -3.11 -4.18 -49.39
CA ARG A 65 -2.64 -5.29 -50.24
C ARG A 65 -1.18 -5.63 -49.94
N LYS A 66 -0.29 -4.63 -49.89
CA LYS A 66 1.14 -4.81 -49.56
C LYS A 66 1.32 -5.43 -48.19
N ARG A 67 0.65 -4.89 -47.16
CA ARG A 67 0.73 -5.42 -45.78
C ARG A 67 0.19 -6.83 -45.65
N PHE A 68 -0.87 -7.18 -46.39
CA PHE A 68 -1.39 -8.53 -46.43
C PHE A 68 -0.38 -9.48 -47.08
N ARG A 69 0.21 -9.11 -48.19
CA ARG A 69 1.25 -9.93 -48.87
C ARG A 69 2.49 -10.16 -48.01
N GLU A 70 2.88 -9.20 -47.20
CA GLU A 70 4.05 -9.28 -46.33
C GLU A 70 3.80 -10.02 -45.01
N ARG A 71 2.59 -9.95 -44.46
CA ARG A 71 2.29 -10.40 -43.11
C ARG A 71 0.98 -11.17 -42.96
N GLY A 72 0.34 -11.55 -44.02
CA GLY A 72 -0.94 -12.23 -43.98
C GLY A 72 -2.04 -11.42 -43.28
N ILE A 73 -2.98 -12.12 -42.68
CA ILE A 73 -4.10 -11.54 -41.91
C ILE A 73 -3.62 -10.63 -40.76
N ALA A 74 -2.50 -10.97 -40.10
CA ALA A 74 -1.93 -10.13 -39.06
C ALA A 74 -1.55 -8.72 -39.58
N GLY A 75 -1.22 -8.60 -40.86
CA GLY A 75 -0.92 -7.33 -41.53
C GLY A 75 -2.11 -6.36 -41.62
N LEU A 76 -3.33 -6.84 -41.45
CA LEU A 76 -4.55 -6.02 -41.48
C LEU A 76 -4.80 -5.30 -40.15
N SER A 77 -4.09 -5.65 -39.08
CA SER A 77 -4.17 -4.95 -37.80
C SER A 77 -3.45 -3.60 -37.85
N ASP A 78 -3.96 -2.61 -37.12
CA ASP A 78 -3.22 -1.37 -36.95
C ASP A 78 -1.96 -1.65 -36.11
N GLY A 79 -0.81 -1.18 -36.59
CA GLY A 79 0.40 -1.18 -35.78
C GLY A 79 0.22 -0.31 -34.54
N LEU A 80 0.99 -0.59 -33.50
CA LEU A 80 1.11 0.32 -32.37
C LEU A 80 1.43 1.72 -32.92
N LYS A 81 0.57 2.68 -32.67
CA LYS A 81 0.89 4.07 -32.98
C LYS A 81 2.14 4.42 -32.20
N SER A 82 3.25 4.69 -32.86
CA SER A 82 4.40 5.31 -32.21
C SER A 82 3.92 6.66 -31.71
N GLY A 83 3.58 6.76 -30.42
CA GLY A 83 3.27 8.04 -29.80
C GLY A 83 4.45 8.97 -30.02
N ARG A 84 4.20 10.27 -30.08
CA ARG A 84 5.26 11.28 -30.05
C ARG A 84 6.13 10.96 -28.85
N GLY A 85 7.36 10.50 -29.07
CA GLY A 85 8.29 10.16 -27.98
C GLY A 85 8.32 11.27 -26.93
N ASP A 86 8.69 10.96 -25.73
CA ASP A 86 8.66 11.90 -24.58
C ASP A 86 9.44 13.20 -24.83
N GLY A 87 10.14 13.32 -25.94
CA GLY A 87 10.90 14.51 -26.35
C GLY A 87 12.05 14.88 -25.41
N ILE A 88 12.38 14.00 -24.45
CA ILE A 88 13.50 14.14 -23.52
C ILE A 88 14.51 13.01 -23.70
N THR A 89 15.78 13.38 -23.66
CA THR A 89 16.87 12.42 -23.76
C THR A 89 17.20 11.82 -22.40
N ALA A 90 17.94 10.72 -22.36
CA ALA A 90 18.47 10.15 -21.13
C ALA A 90 19.33 11.17 -20.33
N LYS A 91 20.03 12.07 -21.03
CA LYS A 91 20.79 13.16 -20.41
C LYS A 91 19.89 14.18 -19.71
N ASP A 92 18.74 14.50 -20.30
CA ASP A 92 17.76 15.39 -19.68
C ASP A 92 17.13 14.74 -18.44
N GLU A 93 16.81 13.46 -18.52
CA GLU A 93 16.29 12.71 -17.39
C GLU A 93 17.29 12.68 -16.22
N ALA A 94 18.55 12.35 -16.48
CA ALA A 94 19.61 12.40 -15.48
C ALA A 94 19.78 13.80 -14.87
N ARG A 95 19.69 14.87 -15.68
CA ARG A 95 19.74 16.26 -15.22
C ARG A 95 18.59 16.60 -14.28
N ILE A 96 17.37 16.16 -14.62
CA ILE A 96 16.18 16.36 -13.77
C ILE A 96 16.34 15.64 -12.44
N LEU A 97 16.76 14.37 -12.45
CA LEU A 97 16.96 13.57 -11.25
C LEU A 97 18.04 14.16 -10.34
N ALA A 98 19.20 14.52 -10.89
CA ALA A 98 20.28 15.16 -10.14
C ALA A 98 19.86 16.50 -9.51
N ALA A 99 19.07 17.31 -10.24
CA ALA A 99 18.56 18.56 -9.71
C ALA A 99 17.50 18.36 -8.61
N THR A 100 16.70 17.27 -8.71
CA THR A 100 15.70 16.92 -7.69
C THR A 100 16.35 16.54 -6.36
N GLN A 101 17.49 15.85 -6.38
CA GLN A 101 18.21 15.43 -5.17
C GLN A 101 18.89 16.60 -4.45
N ARG A 102 19.17 17.70 -5.15
CA ARG A 102 19.71 18.90 -4.51
C ARG A 102 18.64 19.65 -3.74
N ARG A 103 19.02 20.24 -2.59
CA ARG A 103 18.09 21.07 -1.83
C ARG A 103 17.58 22.25 -2.66
N PRO A 104 16.29 22.60 -2.58
CA PRO A 104 15.78 23.81 -3.20
C PRO A 104 16.36 25.06 -2.51
N PRO A 105 16.28 26.24 -3.13
CA PRO A 105 16.66 27.50 -2.49
C PRO A 105 15.85 27.73 -1.20
N LYS A 106 16.50 28.26 -0.17
CA LYS A 106 15.81 28.68 1.06
C LYS A 106 14.74 29.75 0.75
N PRO A 107 13.59 29.78 1.41
CA PRO A 107 13.20 28.95 2.57
C PRO A 107 12.50 27.63 2.22
N LEU A 108 12.57 27.16 0.97
CA LEU A 108 11.84 25.97 0.51
C LEU A 108 12.43 24.70 1.10
N THR A 109 11.57 23.74 1.46
CA THR A 109 11.97 22.45 2.05
C THR A 109 12.07 21.33 1.02
N HIS A 110 11.31 21.42 -0.09
CA HIS A 110 11.28 20.42 -1.14
C HIS A 110 10.95 21.02 -2.50
N TRP A 111 11.29 20.29 -3.57
CA TRP A 111 10.90 20.63 -4.92
C TRP A 111 9.45 20.27 -5.20
N THR A 112 8.76 21.16 -5.92
CA THR A 112 7.51 20.81 -6.61
C THR A 112 7.78 20.71 -8.11
N THR A 113 6.96 19.96 -8.84
CA THR A 113 7.10 19.80 -10.30
C THR A 113 7.16 21.15 -11.01
N ARG A 114 6.31 22.11 -10.63
CA ARG A 114 6.26 23.44 -11.23
C ARG A 114 7.53 24.27 -10.95
N ARG A 115 8.04 24.23 -9.74
CA ARG A 115 9.26 24.97 -9.36
C ARG A 115 10.51 24.42 -10.04
N LEU A 116 10.64 23.08 -10.07
CA LEU A 116 11.77 22.45 -10.74
C LEU A 116 11.69 22.67 -12.27
N ALA A 117 10.50 22.59 -12.84
CA ALA A 117 10.25 22.90 -14.25
C ALA A 117 10.71 24.31 -14.63
N LYS A 118 10.31 25.32 -13.84
CA LYS A 118 10.75 26.71 -14.03
C LYS A 118 12.27 26.86 -13.95
N LYS A 119 12.93 26.16 -13.01
CA LYS A 119 14.38 26.23 -12.84
C LYS A 119 15.14 25.60 -14.01
N LEU A 120 14.64 24.49 -14.55
CA LEU A 120 15.34 23.71 -15.56
C LEU A 120 14.92 23.99 -17.01
N GLY A 121 13.83 24.73 -17.22
CA GLY A 121 13.28 25.04 -18.54
C GLY A 121 12.47 23.92 -19.17
N TYR A 122 11.92 23.00 -18.36
CA TYR A 122 11.03 21.93 -18.83
C TYR A 122 9.56 22.21 -18.50
N SER A 123 8.64 21.44 -19.11
CA SER A 123 7.26 21.44 -18.69
C SER A 123 7.12 20.71 -17.32
N HIS A 124 6.14 21.14 -16.51
CA HIS A 124 5.88 20.47 -15.23
C HIS A 124 5.41 19.01 -15.40
N MET A 125 4.78 18.70 -16.53
CA MET A 125 4.37 17.33 -16.88
C MET A 125 5.58 16.45 -17.21
N THR A 126 6.62 17.02 -17.84
CA THR A 126 7.89 16.33 -18.07
C THR A 126 8.54 15.94 -16.75
N ILE A 127 8.63 16.89 -15.81
CA ILE A 127 9.17 16.61 -14.46
C ILE A 127 8.34 15.53 -13.76
N ALA A 128 7.01 15.62 -13.80
CA ALA A 128 6.12 14.64 -13.18
C ALA A 128 6.32 13.23 -13.75
N ARG A 129 6.46 13.10 -15.08
CA ARG A 129 6.74 11.81 -15.73
C ARG A 129 8.07 11.20 -15.30
N VAL A 130 9.13 12.00 -15.27
CA VAL A 130 10.45 11.56 -14.81
C VAL A 130 10.39 11.11 -13.35
N TRP A 131 9.76 11.89 -12.48
CA TRP A 131 9.60 11.52 -11.06
C TRP A 131 8.79 10.23 -10.88
N ASN A 132 7.69 10.07 -11.60
CA ASN A 132 6.88 8.84 -11.53
C ASN A 132 7.67 7.62 -12.00
N ARG A 133 8.43 7.75 -13.10
CA ARG A 133 9.27 6.67 -13.63
C ARG A 133 10.37 6.27 -12.63
N ALA A 134 10.97 7.26 -11.96
CA ALA A 134 12.01 7.05 -10.96
C ALA A 134 11.46 6.75 -9.55
N GLY A 135 10.15 6.72 -9.33
CA GLY A 135 9.55 6.51 -8.01
C GLY A 135 9.80 7.63 -7.00
N ILE A 136 10.16 8.83 -7.46
CA ILE A 136 10.52 9.96 -6.61
C ILE A 136 9.28 10.79 -6.24
N GLN A 137 9.12 11.05 -4.95
CA GLN A 137 8.00 11.83 -4.40
C GLN A 137 8.52 12.87 -3.37
N PRO A 138 9.10 14.00 -3.82
CA PRO A 138 9.76 14.97 -2.92
C PRO A 138 8.85 15.59 -1.86
N HIS A 139 7.53 15.58 -2.09
CA HIS A 139 6.52 16.08 -1.15
C HIS A 139 6.19 15.07 -0.04
N ARG A 140 6.62 13.82 -0.16
CA ARG A 140 6.42 12.81 0.87
C ARG A 140 7.65 12.73 1.76
N LEU A 141 7.44 12.95 3.04
CA LEU A 141 8.47 12.78 4.05
C LEU A 141 8.34 11.36 4.62
N GLY A 142 9.30 10.51 4.32
CA GLY A 142 9.50 9.25 5.02
C GLY A 142 10.25 9.52 6.32
N ARG A 143 9.75 8.99 7.43
CA ARG A 143 10.49 8.97 8.69
C ARG A 143 11.14 7.60 8.82
N TYR A 144 12.39 7.57 9.22
CA TYR A 144 13.06 6.36 9.67
C TYR A 144 13.68 6.64 11.04
N CYS A 145 13.78 5.61 11.84
CA CYS A 145 14.49 5.67 13.12
C CYS A 145 15.56 4.57 13.08
N ALA A 146 16.80 4.96 13.25
CA ALA A 146 17.87 4.02 13.51
C ALA A 146 18.00 3.89 15.03
N SER A 147 18.01 2.66 15.54
CA SER A 147 18.21 2.45 16.97
C SER A 147 19.67 2.73 17.32
N PRO A 148 19.93 3.57 18.33
CA PRO A 148 21.27 3.75 18.89
C PRO A 148 21.59 2.70 19.97
N ASP A 149 20.75 1.70 20.15
CA ASP A 149 20.91 0.67 21.19
C ASP A 149 22.14 -0.22 20.86
N PRO A 150 23.17 -0.26 21.71
CA PRO A 150 24.36 -1.06 21.45
C PRO A 150 24.05 -2.56 21.40
N ASP A 151 23.02 -3.01 22.12
CA ASP A 151 22.60 -4.42 22.20
C ASP A 151 21.45 -4.72 21.23
N PHE A 152 21.33 -3.94 20.14
CA PHE A 152 20.19 -4.02 19.22
C PHE A 152 20.01 -5.44 18.64
N GLU A 153 21.11 -6.05 18.18
CA GLU A 153 21.05 -7.35 17.50
C GLU A 153 20.65 -8.46 18.47
N GLU A 154 21.18 -8.44 19.69
CA GLU A 154 20.88 -9.43 20.73
C GLU A 154 19.39 -9.34 21.16
N LYS A 155 18.93 -8.13 21.51
CA LYS A 155 17.52 -7.90 21.91
C LYS A 155 16.53 -8.19 20.79
N ALA A 156 16.90 -7.84 19.54
CA ALA A 156 16.06 -8.14 18.38
C ALA A 156 16.00 -9.63 18.09
N ALA A 157 17.12 -10.34 18.21
CA ALA A 157 17.19 -11.79 18.02
C ALA A 157 16.36 -12.54 19.07
N ASP A 158 16.44 -12.14 20.33
CA ASP A 158 15.65 -12.68 21.43
C ASP A 158 14.14 -12.55 21.15
N ILE A 159 13.66 -11.36 20.81
CA ILE A 159 12.26 -11.12 20.50
C ILE A 159 11.80 -11.87 19.25
N ILE A 160 12.61 -11.89 18.19
CA ILE A 160 12.30 -12.65 16.98
C ILE A 160 12.25 -14.14 17.27
N GLY A 161 13.14 -14.64 18.13
CA GLY A 161 13.13 -16.03 18.59
C GLY A 161 11.80 -16.39 19.25
N LEU A 162 11.28 -15.55 20.14
CA LEU A 162 9.97 -15.76 20.78
C LEU A 162 8.79 -15.77 19.80
N TYR A 163 8.92 -15.07 18.65
CA TYR A 163 7.87 -15.09 17.62
C TYR A 163 7.93 -16.31 16.72
N LEU A 164 9.13 -16.85 16.46
CA LEU A 164 9.34 -17.95 15.52
C LEU A 164 9.28 -19.30 16.19
N ASP A 165 9.85 -19.41 17.37
CA ASP A 165 9.99 -20.67 18.13
C ASP A 165 9.86 -20.42 19.64
N PRO A 166 8.65 -20.11 20.12
CA PRO A 166 8.42 -19.87 21.54
C PRO A 166 8.57 -21.15 22.35
N PRO A 167 8.93 -21.05 23.65
CA PRO A 167 9.01 -22.21 24.54
C PRO A 167 7.67 -22.99 24.57
N ALA A 168 7.73 -24.31 24.55
CA ALA A 168 6.57 -25.20 24.34
C ALA A 168 5.39 -24.98 25.33
N HIS A 169 5.68 -24.56 26.56
CA HIS A 169 4.68 -24.33 27.62
C HIS A 169 4.59 -22.87 28.05
N ALA A 170 4.98 -21.95 27.18
CA ALA A 170 4.97 -20.52 27.48
C ALA A 170 3.80 -19.78 26.81
N ALA A 171 3.36 -18.69 27.45
CA ALA A 171 2.53 -17.67 26.85
C ALA A 171 3.39 -16.47 26.48
N VAL A 172 3.32 -16.00 25.25
CA VAL A 172 4.06 -14.84 24.78
C VAL A 172 3.09 -13.69 24.54
N PHE A 173 3.28 -12.58 25.28
CA PHE A 173 2.48 -11.39 25.18
C PHE A 173 3.29 -10.19 24.69
N CYS A 174 2.76 -9.48 23.72
CA CYS A 174 3.25 -8.15 23.34
C CYS A 174 2.44 -7.10 24.10
N VAL A 175 3.10 -6.36 24.96
CA VAL A 175 2.46 -5.39 25.88
C VAL A 175 2.92 -3.97 25.57
N ASP A 176 1.97 -3.03 25.54
CA ASP A 176 2.26 -1.60 25.38
C ASP A 176 1.04 -0.77 25.82
N GLU A 177 1.21 0.56 25.86
CA GLU A 177 0.15 1.49 26.17
C GLU A 177 -0.06 2.56 25.06
N LYS A 178 -1.30 2.68 24.62
CA LYS A 178 -1.74 3.78 23.78
C LYS A 178 -2.22 4.92 24.67
N THR A 179 -1.35 5.92 24.82
CA THR A 179 -1.56 7.04 25.75
C THR A 179 -2.45 8.13 25.14
N ALA A 180 -3.08 8.94 26.00
CA ALA A 180 -3.77 10.18 25.66
C ALA A 180 -4.86 10.03 24.55
N ILE A 181 -5.59 8.92 24.54
CA ILE A 181 -6.75 8.76 23.66
C ILE A 181 -7.81 9.78 24.09
N GLN A 182 -8.17 10.69 23.20
CA GLN A 182 -9.09 11.78 23.50
C GLN A 182 -10.55 11.33 23.35
N ALA A 183 -11.37 11.65 24.36
CA ALA A 183 -12.81 11.53 24.24
C ALA A 183 -13.34 12.76 23.49
N LEU A 184 -13.47 12.64 22.18
CA LEU A 184 -13.93 13.69 21.28
C LEU A 184 -15.42 13.52 21.00
N ASP A 185 -16.20 14.50 21.39
CA ASP A 185 -17.63 14.62 21.08
C ASP A 185 -17.82 15.67 19.98
N ARG A 186 -18.39 15.26 18.84
CA ARG A 186 -18.57 16.15 17.71
C ARG A 186 -19.85 16.96 17.87
N LYS A 187 -19.76 18.28 17.72
CA LYS A 187 -20.92 19.18 17.85
C LYS A 187 -21.92 19.02 16.70
N LEU A 188 -21.47 18.67 15.53
CA LEU A 188 -22.31 18.50 14.35
C LEU A 188 -22.55 17.02 14.07
N PRO A 189 -23.74 16.66 13.57
CA PRO A 189 -24.01 15.30 13.17
C PRO A 189 -23.09 14.86 12.03
N ILE A 190 -22.79 13.57 12.02
CA ILE A 190 -22.02 12.96 10.94
C ILE A 190 -22.90 12.89 9.69
N LEU A 191 -22.44 13.41 8.57
CA LEU A 191 -23.10 13.23 7.29
C LEU A 191 -22.73 11.84 6.75
N PRO A 192 -23.72 10.93 6.59
CA PRO A 192 -23.43 9.57 6.20
C PRO A 192 -22.87 9.47 4.78
N LEU A 193 -22.15 8.41 4.56
CA LEU A 193 -21.67 8.01 3.26
C LEU A 193 -22.87 7.73 2.31
N SER A 194 -22.76 8.17 1.04
CA SER A 194 -23.73 7.89 -0.03
C SER A 194 -23.01 7.72 -1.36
N PRO A 195 -23.63 7.16 -2.41
CA PRO A 195 -23.02 7.02 -3.72
C PRO A 195 -22.39 8.33 -4.22
N GLY A 196 -21.10 8.30 -4.52
CA GLY A 196 -20.32 9.47 -4.96
C GLY A 196 -19.94 10.47 -3.86
N ARG A 197 -20.30 10.21 -2.59
CA ARG A 197 -19.97 11.09 -1.46
C ARG A 197 -19.37 10.28 -0.31
N ALA A 198 -18.15 10.65 0.10
CA ALA A 198 -17.54 10.14 1.32
C ALA A 198 -18.29 10.64 2.57
N GLU A 199 -18.25 9.85 3.64
CA GLU A 199 -18.68 10.29 4.97
C GLU A 199 -17.97 11.57 5.39
N ARG A 200 -18.69 12.55 5.93
CA ARG A 200 -18.13 13.82 6.36
C ARG A 200 -18.41 14.06 7.84
N HIS A 201 -17.38 14.50 8.53
CA HIS A 201 -17.42 14.86 9.95
C HIS A 201 -17.28 16.37 10.10
N GLY A 202 -18.02 16.94 11.06
CA GLY A 202 -17.81 18.31 11.49
C GLY A 202 -16.40 18.47 12.08
N PHE A 203 -15.79 19.64 11.91
CA PHE A 203 -14.44 19.94 12.45
C PHE A 203 -14.50 20.42 13.92
N GLU A 204 -15.67 20.86 14.40
CA GLU A 204 -15.86 21.27 15.79
C GLU A 204 -16.13 20.07 16.70
N TYR A 205 -15.46 20.05 17.84
CA TYR A 205 -15.63 19.00 18.85
C TYR A 205 -15.45 19.56 20.27
N VAL A 206 -16.06 18.86 21.23
CA VAL A 206 -15.83 19.05 22.68
C VAL A 206 -14.90 17.95 23.14
N ARG A 207 -13.93 18.28 23.99
CA ARG A 207 -13.02 17.31 24.62
C ARG A 207 -13.51 17.02 26.04
N HIS A 208 -13.81 15.75 26.30
CA HIS A 208 -14.27 15.28 27.63
C HIS A 208 -13.15 14.64 28.46
N GLY A 209 -11.89 14.85 28.05
CA GLY A 209 -10.72 14.28 28.71
C GLY A 209 -10.03 13.19 27.90
N THR A 210 -9.09 12.52 28.53
CA THR A 210 -8.26 11.48 27.90
C THR A 210 -8.22 10.20 28.72
N LEU A 211 -7.97 9.06 28.06
CA LEU A 211 -7.65 7.79 28.70
C LEU A 211 -6.40 7.19 28.06
N SER A 212 -5.66 6.40 28.82
CA SER A 212 -4.65 5.48 28.30
C SER A 212 -5.24 4.08 28.23
N LEU A 213 -4.93 3.36 27.14
CA LEU A 213 -5.31 1.96 26.94
C LEU A 213 -4.06 1.10 27.01
N TYR A 214 -3.95 0.28 28.03
CA TYR A 214 -3.00 -0.83 28.08
C TYR A 214 -3.57 -2.00 27.29
N ALA A 215 -2.74 -2.63 26.46
CA ALA A 215 -3.10 -3.82 25.71
C ALA A 215 -1.97 -4.85 25.75
N ALA A 216 -2.35 -6.12 25.89
CA ALA A 216 -1.48 -7.27 25.79
C ALA A 216 -2.03 -8.17 24.68
N LEU A 217 -1.27 -8.31 23.61
CA LEU A 217 -1.58 -9.18 22.49
C LEU A 217 -0.90 -10.54 22.73
N GLU A 218 -1.63 -11.61 22.89
CA GLU A 218 -1.10 -12.97 22.90
C GLU A 218 -0.70 -13.36 21.47
N VAL A 219 0.58 -13.65 21.27
CA VAL A 219 1.17 -13.83 19.93
C VAL A 219 0.56 -15.02 19.18
N HIS A 220 0.27 -16.11 19.90
CA HIS A 220 -0.20 -17.37 19.29
C HIS A 220 -1.66 -17.37 18.91
N THR A 221 -2.49 -16.69 19.68
CA THR A 221 -3.94 -16.69 19.48
C THR A 221 -4.44 -15.41 18.80
N GLY A 222 -3.68 -14.33 18.93
CA GLY A 222 -4.13 -12.99 18.56
C GLY A 222 -5.14 -12.39 19.54
N HIS A 223 -5.38 -13.07 20.68
CA HIS A 223 -6.25 -12.60 21.75
C HIS A 223 -5.65 -11.34 22.41
N VAL A 224 -6.48 -10.39 22.79
CA VAL A 224 -6.05 -9.14 23.41
C VAL A 224 -6.69 -8.97 24.77
N GLU A 225 -5.84 -8.88 25.79
CA GLU A 225 -6.24 -8.34 27.09
C GLU A 225 -6.09 -6.82 27.09
N GLY A 226 -7.04 -6.14 27.71
CA GLY A 226 -7.00 -4.68 27.77
C GLY A 226 -7.43 -4.12 29.11
N MET A 227 -6.85 -2.96 29.45
CA MET A 227 -7.23 -2.17 30.62
C MET A 227 -7.10 -0.67 30.29
N THR A 228 -8.06 0.13 30.76
CA THR A 228 -7.99 1.59 30.64
C THR A 228 -7.57 2.22 31.95
N ALA A 229 -6.70 3.23 31.88
CA ALA A 229 -6.28 4.03 33.01
C ALA A 229 -6.32 5.52 32.67
N GLN A 230 -6.45 6.40 33.67
CA GLN A 230 -6.38 7.85 33.47
C GLN A 230 -4.95 8.31 33.19
N ARG A 231 -3.97 7.65 33.81
CA ARG A 231 -2.54 7.93 33.68
C ARG A 231 -1.77 6.63 33.44
N HIS A 232 -0.68 6.74 32.72
CA HIS A 232 0.26 5.63 32.46
C HIS A 232 1.38 5.69 33.53
N THR A 233 1.14 5.08 34.67
CA THR A 233 2.08 4.97 35.80
C THR A 233 2.62 3.55 35.93
N SER A 234 3.73 3.39 36.66
CA SER A 234 4.26 2.05 36.99
C SER A 234 3.26 1.20 37.75
N ASP A 235 2.44 1.79 38.63
CA ASP A 235 1.42 1.07 39.39
C ASP A 235 0.31 0.56 38.48
N ALA A 236 -0.13 1.39 37.51
CA ALA A 236 -1.10 0.97 36.50
C ALA A 236 -0.53 -0.14 35.60
N PHE A 237 0.76 -0.06 35.27
CA PHE A 237 1.44 -1.11 34.52
C PHE A 237 1.49 -2.42 35.31
N ILE A 238 1.89 -2.39 36.59
CA ILE A 238 1.90 -3.56 37.48
C ILE A 238 0.49 -4.15 37.61
N THR A 239 -0.53 -3.33 37.82
CA THR A 239 -1.94 -3.77 37.87
C THR A 239 -2.33 -4.48 36.56
N PHE A 240 -1.85 -3.99 35.45
CA PHE A 240 -2.12 -4.61 34.16
C PHE A 240 -1.37 -5.94 33.99
N LEU A 241 -0.11 -6.01 34.44
CA LEU A 241 0.66 -7.27 34.46
C LEU A 241 -0.01 -8.32 35.34
N ASP A 242 -0.49 -7.95 36.52
CA ASP A 242 -1.25 -8.85 37.40
C ASP A 242 -2.50 -9.42 36.70
N LYS A 243 -3.19 -8.55 35.95
CA LYS A 243 -4.33 -9.00 35.15
C LYS A 243 -3.92 -10.04 34.10
N ILE A 244 -2.82 -9.85 33.40
CA ILE A 244 -2.31 -10.80 32.40
C ILE A 244 -1.96 -12.13 33.07
N VAL A 245 -1.21 -12.09 34.16
CA VAL A 245 -0.81 -13.29 34.91
C VAL A 245 -2.02 -14.08 35.40
N ALA A 246 -3.04 -13.39 35.92
CA ALA A 246 -4.28 -14.02 36.39
C ALA A 246 -5.07 -14.74 35.29
N THR A 247 -4.85 -14.48 34.03
CA THR A 247 -5.49 -15.18 32.90
C THR A 247 -4.79 -16.49 32.52
N GLN A 248 -3.60 -16.74 33.06
CA GLN A 248 -2.77 -17.89 32.70
C GLN A 248 -2.77 -18.94 33.78
N PRO A 249 -2.61 -20.24 33.41
CA PRO A 249 -2.37 -21.31 34.39
C PRO A 249 -1.13 -21.01 35.23
N ALA A 250 -1.14 -21.44 36.50
CA ALA A 250 -0.09 -21.14 37.47
C ALA A 250 1.28 -21.74 37.12
N ASP A 251 1.27 -22.82 36.37
CA ASP A 251 2.44 -23.59 35.92
C ASP A 251 3.00 -23.10 34.57
N ARG A 252 2.34 -22.15 33.93
CA ARG A 252 2.74 -21.67 32.60
C ARG A 252 3.78 -20.56 32.73
N GLU A 253 4.86 -20.66 31.96
CA GLU A 253 5.80 -19.55 31.78
C GLU A 253 5.17 -18.44 30.96
N ILE A 254 5.45 -17.18 31.33
CA ILE A 254 4.89 -15.99 30.69
C ILE A 254 6.04 -15.10 30.22
N HIS A 255 6.15 -14.91 28.92
CA HIS A 255 7.10 -14.02 28.30
C HIS A 255 6.37 -12.74 27.85
N ILE A 256 6.84 -11.59 28.34
CA ILE A 256 6.26 -10.26 28.07
C ILE A 256 7.25 -9.46 27.27
N ILE A 257 6.88 -9.13 26.04
CA ILE A 257 7.65 -8.22 25.18
C ILE A 257 7.07 -6.83 25.34
N CYS A 258 7.86 -5.88 25.82
CA CYS A 258 7.44 -4.48 25.98
C CYS A 258 8.54 -3.49 25.57
N ASP A 259 8.19 -2.21 25.47
CA ASP A 259 9.16 -1.18 25.12
C ASP A 259 10.12 -0.88 26.27
N ASN A 260 11.26 -0.27 25.93
CA ASN A 260 12.36 0.02 26.84
C ASN A 260 12.15 1.32 27.64
N ARG A 261 10.93 1.66 28.06
CA ARG A 261 10.63 2.86 28.84
C ARG A 261 11.07 2.75 30.30
N SER A 262 11.44 3.88 30.88
CA SER A 262 11.81 3.95 32.30
C SER A 262 10.67 3.52 33.25
N ALA A 263 9.42 3.76 32.87
CA ALA A 263 8.25 3.37 33.65
C ALA A 263 8.14 1.84 33.84
N HIS A 264 8.66 1.05 32.88
CA HIS A 264 8.67 -0.41 32.91
C HIS A 264 9.87 -1.02 33.65
N LYS A 265 10.80 -0.19 34.11
CA LYS A 265 12.06 -0.58 34.78
C LYS A 265 12.20 -0.05 36.21
N THR A 266 11.12 0.44 36.79
CA THR A 266 11.14 0.99 38.14
C THR A 266 11.46 -0.08 39.18
N LYS A 267 11.88 0.38 40.40
CA LYS A 267 12.11 -0.52 41.52
C LYS A 267 10.89 -1.40 41.83
N ALA A 268 9.68 -0.81 41.71
CA ALA A 268 8.43 -1.53 41.94
C ALA A 268 8.22 -2.68 40.94
N VAL A 269 8.47 -2.42 39.65
CA VAL A 269 8.37 -3.47 38.60
C VAL A 269 9.41 -4.56 38.81
N LYS A 270 10.65 -4.21 39.20
CA LYS A 270 11.71 -5.19 39.50
C LYS A 270 11.35 -6.07 40.70
N ALA A 271 10.81 -5.47 41.76
CA ALA A 271 10.33 -6.23 42.93
C ALA A 271 9.16 -7.14 42.59
N TRP A 272 8.26 -6.65 41.76
CA TRP A 272 7.12 -7.44 41.26
C TRP A 272 7.58 -8.68 40.46
N LEU A 273 8.58 -8.53 39.59
CA LEU A 273 9.19 -9.61 38.81
C LEU A 273 9.93 -10.60 39.71
N ALA A 274 10.70 -10.12 40.66
CA ALA A 274 11.44 -10.98 41.60
C ALA A 274 10.52 -11.92 42.39
N ALA A 275 9.28 -11.51 42.63
CA ALA A 275 8.27 -12.33 43.30
C ALA A 275 7.57 -13.35 42.35
N ARG A 276 7.90 -13.37 41.06
CA ARG A 276 7.23 -14.20 40.03
C ARG A 276 8.24 -14.81 39.06
N PRO A 277 8.93 -15.91 39.46
CA PRO A 277 10.01 -16.51 38.67
C PRO A 277 9.56 -17.01 37.27
N SER A 278 8.27 -17.32 37.10
CA SER A 278 7.70 -17.78 35.84
C SER A 278 7.39 -16.63 34.85
N VAL A 279 7.66 -15.38 35.21
CA VAL A 279 7.40 -14.21 34.35
C VAL A 279 8.71 -13.58 33.89
N HIS A 280 8.88 -13.49 32.59
CA HIS A 280 10.08 -12.94 31.95
C HIS A 280 9.73 -11.73 31.11
N ILE A 281 10.45 -10.61 31.29
CA ILE A 281 10.26 -9.42 30.47
C ILE A 281 11.41 -9.25 29.47
N HIS A 282 11.05 -9.09 28.20
CA HIS A 282 11.93 -8.87 27.07
C HIS A 282 11.71 -7.41 26.57
N TYR A 283 12.75 -6.59 26.70
CA TYR A 283 12.66 -5.19 26.28
C TYR A 283 13.06 -5.02 24.83
N THR A 284 12.22 -4.35 24.04
CA THR A 284 12.60 -3.98 22.68
C THR A 284 13.81 -3.06 22.68
N PRO A 285 14.68 -3.10 21.65
CA PRO A 285 15.74 -2.11 21.50
C PRO A 285 15.17 -0.70 21.46
N THR A 286 15.93 0.26 21.95
CA THR A 286 15.53 1.67 21.97
C THR A 286 15.12 2.14 20.56
N TYR A 287 14.01 2.88 20.45
CA TYR A 287 13.41 3.32 19.19
C TYR A 287 12.97 2.19 18.22
N SER A 288 12.70 1.01 18.72
CA SER A 288 12.33 -0.17 17.90
C SER A 288 10.94 -0.73 18.24
N SER A 289 9.96 0.14 18.51
CA SER A 289 8.57 -0.24 18.81
C SER A 289 7.94 -1.12 17.71
N TRP A 290 8.44 -1.03 16.47
CA TRP A 290 8.00 -1.88 15.36
C TRP A 290 8.27 -3.38 15.59
N LEU A 291 9.13 -3.75 16.52
CA LEU A 291 9.32 -5.12 16.97
C LEU A 291 8.19 -5.60 17.90
N ASN A 292 7.42 -4.69 18.49
CA ASN A 292 6.30 -5.03 19.37
C ASN A 292 5.01 -5.20 18.55
N GLN A 293 4.53 -6.43 18.39
CA GLN A 293 3.36 -6.73 17.53
C GLN A 293 2.05 -6.06 18.00
N VAL A 294 1.93 -5.67 19.26
CA VAL A 294 0.72 -4.98 19.74
C VAL A 294 0.51 -3.63 19.03
N GLU A 295 1.56 -3.02 18.50
CA GLU A 295 1.46 -1.80 17.69
C GLU A 295 0.64 -2.01 16.41
N ILE A 296 0.67 -3.22 15.83
CA ILE A 296 -0.18 -3.58 14.68
C ILE A 296 -1.65 -3.53 15.11
N TRP A 297 -1.95 -4.06 16.29
CA TRP A 297 -3.29 -4.04 16.85
C TRP A 297 -3.74 -2.63 17.23
N PHE A 298 -2.84 -1.79 17.79
CA PHE A 298 -3.13 -0.36 18.01
C PHE A 298 -3.43 0.38 16.72
N GLY A 299 -2.77 0.04 15.63
CA GLY A 299 -3.10 0.55 14.30
C GLY A 299 -4.50 0.15 13.85
N LYS A 300 -4.95 -1.07 14.18
CA LYS A 300 -6.30 -1.58 13.87
C LYS A 300 -7.38 -0.82 14.65
N ILE A 301 -7.31 -0.79 15.98
CA ILE A 301 -8.30 -0.07 16.81
C ILE A 301 -8.34 1.43 16.50
N GLN A 302 -7.19 2.02 16.13
CA GLN A 302 -7.13 3.41 15.70
C GLN A 302 -8.00 3.67 14.47
N ARG A 303 -7.90 2.82 13.46
CA ARG A 303 -8.68 2.95 12.21
C ARG A 303 -10.15 2.63 12.42
N ASP A 304 -10.42 1.53 13.13
CA ASP A 304 -11.75 0.94 13.21
C ASP A 304 -12.66 1.67 14.20
N LEU A 305 -12.09 2.24 15.26
CA LEU A 305 -12.86 2.86 16.35
C LEU A 305 -12.46 4.31 16.62
N ILE A 306 -11.17 4.57 16.89
CA ILE A 306 -10.76 5.85 17.48
C ILE A 306 -10.87 7.01 16.49
N THR A 307 -10.43 6.82 15.24
CA THR A 307 -10.38 7.90 14.23
C THR A 307 -11.74 8.48 13.90
N ARG A 308 -12.76 7.63 13.85
CA ARG A 308 -14.14 8.02 13.48
C ARG A 308 -15.10 8.05 14.67
N GLY A 309 -14.65 7.57 15.83
CA GLY A 309 -15.48 7.49 17.02
C GLY A 309 -15.92 8.86 17.54
N VAL A 310 -17.13 8.90 18.08
CA VAL A 310 -17.67 10.02 18.87
C VAL A 310 -17.78 9.52 20.31
N PHE A 311 -17.25 10.28 21.25
CA PHE A 311 -17.14 9.88 22.66
C PHE A 311 -17.63 11.01 23.56
N THR A 312 -18.83 10.83 24.13
CA THR A 312 -19.52 11.84 24.94
C THR A 312 -18.94 11.99 26.35
N SER A 313 -18.06 11.09 26.76
CA SER A 313 -17.35 11.13 28.05
C SER A 313 -16.17 10.15 28.02
N THR A 314 -15.29 10.25 29.02
CA THR A 314 -14.22 9.23 29.23
C THR A 314 -14.82 7.86 29.59
N THR A 315 -15.95 7.82 30.27
CA THR A 315 -16.67 6.57 30.56
C THR A 315 -17.20 5.92 29.30
N ASP A 316 -17.78 6.71 28.37
CA ASP A 316 -18.23 6.21 27.07
C ASP A 316 -17.04 5.72 26.22
N LEU A 317 -15.93 6.46 26.19
CA LEU A 317 -14.68 6.03 25.54
C LEU A 317 -14.22 4.68 26.09
N ARG A 318 -14.13 4.53 27.42
CA ARG A 318 -13.78 3.26 28.08
C ARG A 318 -14.67 2.12 27.63
N ARG A 319 -15.99 2.32 27.71
CA ARG A 319 -16.98 1.31 27.32
C ARG A 319 -16.81 0.84 25.89
N LYS A 320 -16.58 1.78 24.95
CA LYS A 320 -16.38 1.50 23.52
C LYS A 320 -15.06 0.79 23.25
N LEU A 321 -13.96 1.22 23.90
CA LEU A 321 -12.67 0.53 23.80
C LEU A 321 -12.77 -0.93 24.28
N MET A 322 -13.34 -1.16 25.45
CA MET A 322 -13.50 -2.52 25.99
C MET A 322 -14.49 -3.37 25.18
N SER A 323 -15.51 -2.77 24.60
CA SER A 323 -16.43 -3.45 23.68
C SER A 323 -15.73 -3.87 22.38
N TYR A 324 -14.86 -3.01 21.83
CA TYR A 324 -14.05 -3.34 20.65
C TYR A 324 -13.09 -4.51 20.91
N ILE A 325 -12.44 -4.55 22.08
CA ILE A 325 -11.59 -5.69 22.47
C ILE A 325 -12.39 -6.98 22.50
N ARG A 326 -13.56 -6.97 23.15
CA ARG A 326 -14.44 -8.16 23.18
C ARG A 326 -14.88 -8.59 21.78
N LEU A 327 -15.18 -7.64 20.90
CA LEU A 327 -15.52 -7.93 19.50
C LEU A 327 -14.33 -8.55 18.76
N HIS A 328 -13.13 -7.97 18.90
CA HIS A 328 -11.90 -8.48 18.30
C HIS A 328 -11.64 -9.93 18.74
N ASN A 329 -11.80 -10.22 20.02
CA ASN A 329 -11.48 -11.54 20.59
C ASN A 329 -12.44 -12.66 20.15
N ARG A 330 -13.60 -12.35 19.57
CA ARG A 330 -14.51 -13.39 19.03
C ARG A 330 -13.92 -14.11 17.82
N ASP A 331 -13.20 -13.38 16.97
CA ASP A 331 -12.65 -13.88 15.72
C ASP A 331 -11.14 -13.58 15.60
N CYS A 332 -10.45 -13.47 16.74
CA CYS A 332 -9.03 -13.16 16.76
C CYS A 332 -8.20 -14.24 16.08
N ARG A 333 -7.13 -13.80 15.44
CA ARG A 333 -6.13 -14.67 14.79
C ARG A 333 -4.74 -14.08 15.03
N PRO A 334 -3.71 -14.91 15.07
CA PRO A 334 -2.32 -14.46 15.14
C PRO A 334 -1.99 -13.47 14.02
N PHE A 335 -1.18 -12.48 14.34
CA PHE A 335 -0.64 -11.59 13.33
C PHE A 335 0.56 -12.26 12.64
N ASN A 336 0.45 -12.51 11.33
CA ASN A 336 1.60 -12.99 10.55
C ASN A 336 2.54 -11.83 10.25
N TRP A 337 3.71 -11.85 10.86
CA TRP A 337 4.73 -10.85 10.63
C TRP A 337 5.54 -11.22 9.38
N THR A 338 5.14 -10.62 8.22
CA THR A 338 5.82 -10.87 6.95
C THR A 338 6.45 -9.59 6.42
N TYR A 339 7.75 -9.62 6.19
CA TYR A 339 8.47 -8.57 5.48
C TYR A 339 8.65 -8.96 4.01
N ARG A 340 7.75 -8.47 3.14
CA ARG A 340 7.72 -8.88 1.72
C ARG A 340 8.68 -8.10 0.81
N ASN A 341 9.22 -6.98 1.24
CA ASN A 341 10.00 -6.10 0.36
C ASN A 341 11.42 -5.86 0.88
N SER A 342 12.32 -6.80 0.60
CA SER A 342 13.73 -6.70 0.99
C SER A 342 14.48 -5.53 0.33
N LYS A 343 13.96 -4.99 -0.79
CA LYS A 343 14.55 -3.85 -1.49
C LYS A 343 14.36 -2.52 -0.76
N ASN A 344 13.38 -2.43 0.15
CA ASN A 344 13.13 -1.24 0.95
C ASN A 344 13.87 -1.22 2.29
N ARG A 345 14.79 -2.15 2.53
CA ARG A 345 15.65 -2.12 3.72
C ARG A 345 16.54 -0.89 3.66
N ILE A 346 16.37 0.00 4.62
CA ILE A 346 17.29 1.13 4.82
C ILE A 346 18.56 0.56 5.44
N ARG A 347 19.64 0.56 4.69
CA ARG A 347 20.98 0.27 5.23
C ARG A 347 21.59 1.60 5.64
N VAL A 348 21.94 1.73 6.90
CA VAL A 348 22.77 2.85 7.36
C VAL A 348 24.17 2.57 6.81
N HIS A 349 24.58 3.34 5.80
CA HIS A 349 25.99 3.36 5.43
C HIS A 349 26.73 4.09 6.55
N THR A 350 27.44 3.36 7.39
CA THR A 350 28.53 3.90 8.19
C THR A 350 29.64 4.26 7.23
N SER A 351 29.79 5.56 6.95
CA SER A 351 30.93 6.15 6.28
C SER A 351 32.15 6.15 7.21
#